data_79bcbcea9b32831e9595e4ec4f022635
#
_entry.id   79bcbcea9b32831e9595e4ec4f022635
#
_cell.length_a   1.000
_cell.length_b   1.000
_cell.length_c   1.000
_cell.angle_alpha   90.00
_cell.angle_beta   90.00
_cell.angle_gamma   90.00
#
_symmetry.space_group_name_H-M   'P 1'
#
loop_
_entity.id
_entity.type
_entity.pdbx_description
1 polymer ?
#
loop_
_entity_poly.entity_id
_entity_poly.type
_entity_poly.pdbx_seq_one_letter_code
_entity_poly.pdbx_strand_id
1 'polypeptide(L)'
;MLSPHGVVNTVKRRLHRDIVVDPVLHGLVLNLYLNGERYPHRVDDYFPLAAATDAEIEELMRRHMAEEDRHIALYAKAIQKLEQPVLELPLPDVYNEVIRSHTTASFAIVASDDADARGLKLAHFFGHLHFLEKRIARSLEYHVEACAHAVCSYPEKAVAAVLRDELRHVSYTRDVVRHLLPAGEAASVLSLHAGAERRANLDFSARQLGRLLREQASRFPRMRGAFYRGCTSILRGALTCA
;
A
#
# COMPACT_ATOMS: atom_id res chain seq x y z
N MET A 1 3.80 27.01 -1.92
CA MET A 1 2.62 26.12 -2.05
C MET A 1 3.03 24.70 -1.72
N LEU A 2 2.20 23.96 -0.96
CA LEU A 2 2.43 22.53 -0.73
C LEU A 2 2.26 21.78 -2.05
N SER A 3 3.14 20.84 -2.36
CA SER A 3 2.95 19.95 -3.50
C SER A 3 1.68 19.09 -3.29
N PRO A 4 1.01 18.59 -4.35
CA PRO A 4 -0.16 17.71 -4.21
C PRO A 4 0.12 16.52 -3.27
N HIS A 5 1.31 15.95 -3.33
CA HIS A 5 1.74 14.88 -2.41
C HIS A 5 1.92 15.34 -0.96
N GLY A 6 2.38 16.56 -0.74
CA GLY A 6 2.44 17.16 0.59
C GLY A 6 1.04 17.31 1.19
N VAL A 7 0.06 17.72 0.38
CA VAL A 7 -1.35 17.79 0.77
C VAL A 7 -1.87 16.40 1.14
N VAL A 8 -1.66 15.37 0.30
CA VAL A 8 -2.09 13.98 0.59
C VAL A 8 -1.55 13.51 1.93
N ASN A 9 -0.25 13.70 2.18
CA ASN A 9 0.37 13.23 3.41
C ASN A 9 -0.21 13.94 4.66
N THR A 10 -0.44 15.25 4.55
CA THR A 10 -1.08 16.04 5.64
C THR A 10 -2.50 15.57 5.91
N VAL A 11 -3.28 15.35 4.84
CA VAL A 11 -4.66 14.86 4.93
C VAL A 11 -4.68 13.47 5.56
N LYS A 12 -3.84 12.53 5.10
CA LYS A 12 -3.76 11.16 5.65
C LYS A 12 -3.40 11.16 7.13
N ARG A 13 -2.36 11.91 7.53
CA ARG A 13 -1.97 12.00 8.95
C ARG A 13 -3.11 12.51 9.83
N ARG A 14 -3.83 13.53 9.37
CA ARG A 14 -4.99 14.07 10.10
C ARG A 14 -6.15 13.08 10.12
N LEU A 15 -6.43 12.44 8.98
CA LEU A 15 -7.50 11.46 8.85
C LEU A 15 -7.29 10.26 9.78
N HIS A 16 -6.07 9.74 9.91
CA HIS A 16 -5.78 8.64 10.82
C HIS A 16 -6.09 9.00 12.28
N ARG A 17 -5.79 10.24 12.72
CA ARG A 17 -6.15 10.71 14.06
C ARG A 17 -7.67 10.74 14.31
N ASP A 18 -8.45 11.06 13.28
CA ASP A 18 -9.91 11.03 13.36
C ASP A 18 -10.49 9.61 13.29
N ILE A 19 -9.79 8.70 12.59
CA ILE A 19 -10.20 7.30 12.40
C ILE A 19 -9.98 6.48 13.66
N VAL A 20 -8.81 6.55 14.29
CA VAL A 20 -8.45 5.64 15.39
C VAL A 20 -9.25 5.84 16.67
N VAL A 21 -9.95 6.95 16.81
CA VAL A 21 -10.83 7.24 17.97
C VAL A 21 -12.26 6.71 17.77
N ASP A 22 -12.63 6.27 16.57
CA ASP A 22 -13.93 5.65 16.27
C ASP A 22 -13.71 4.18 15.84
N PRO A 23 -14.19 3.18 16.61
CA PRO A 23 -13.94 1.77 16.30
C PRO A 23 -14.42 1.33 14.91
N VAL A 24 -15.50 1.91 14.40
CA VAL A 24 -16.01 1.57 13.05
C VAL A 24 -15.08 2.09 11.97
N LEU A 25 -14.66 3.36 12.06
CA LEU A 25 -13.72 3.94 11.10
C LEU A 25 -12.35 3.25 11.18
N HIS A 26 -11.91 2.89 12.39
CA HIS A 26 -10.67 2.15 12.61
C HIS A 26 -10.74 0.75 11.98
N GLY A 27 -11.86 0.03 12.18
CA GLY A 27 -12.09 -1.27 11.53
C GLY A 27 -12.10 -1.18 10.02
N LEU A 28 -12.65 -0.11 9.43
CA LEU A 28 -12.64 0.10 7.97
C LEU A 28 -11.21 0.29 7.43
N VAL A 29 -10.35 1.05 8.10
CA VAL A 29 -8.98 1.24 7.64
C VAL A 29 -8.13 -0.02 7.80
N LEU A 30 -8.35 -0.80 8.87
CA LEU A 30 -7.70 -2.10 9.02
C LEU A 30 -8.16 -3.10 7.95
N ASN A 31 -9.42 -3.04 7.52
CA ASN A 31 -9.91 -3.82 6.38
C ASN A 31 -9.25 -3.41 5.05
N LEU A 32 -8.90 -2.12 4.86
CA LEU A 32 -8.10 -1.71 3.68
C LEU A 32 -6.72 -2.39 3.69
N TYR A 33 -6.04 -2.42 4.84
CA TYR A 33 -4.75 -3.09 4.97
C TYR A 33 -4.88 -4.60 4.75
N LEU A 34 -5.80 -5.26 5.46
CA LEU A 34 -6.06 -6.70 5.32
C LEU A 34 -6.31 -7.13 3.87
N ASN A 35 -7.06 -6.34 3.10
CA ASN A 35 -7.34 -6.65 1.70
C ASN A 35 -6.14 -6.40 0.79
N GLY A 36 -5.22 -5.51 1.18
CA GLY A 36 -3.91 -5.36 0.53
C GLY A 36 -3.09 -6.65 0.64
N GLU A 37 -2.93 -7.16 1.87
CA GLU A 37 -2.19 -8.41 2.13
C GLU A 37 -2.84 -9.64 1.45
N ARG A 38 -4.17 -9.66 1.38
CA ARG A 38 -4.93 -10.73 0.70
C ARG A 38 -4.91 -10.62 -0.82
N TYR A 39 -4.47 -9.51 -1.39
CA TYR A 39 -4.56 -9.27 -2.82
C TYR A 39 -3.88 -10.35 -3.67
N PRO A 40 -2.63 -10.80 -3.36
CA PRO A 40 -1.98 -11.85 -4.14
C PRO A 40 -2.78 -13.16 -4.20
N HIS A 41 -3.41 -13.56 -3.09
CA HIS A 41 -4.24 -14.76 -3.04
C HIS A 41 -5.53 -14.65 -3.87
N ARG A 42 -6.04 -13.43 -4.06
CA ARG A 42 -7.30 -13.18 -4.78
C ARG A 42 -7.13 -13.12 -6.29
N VAL A 43 -5.94 -12.76 -6.75
CA VAL A 43 -5.65 -12.58 -8.18
C VAL A 43 -4.64 -13.60 -8.71
N ASP A 44 -4.26 -14.58 -7.88
CA ASP A 44 -3.25 -15.60 -8.19
C ASP A 44 -1.93 -14.98 -8.68
N ASP A 45 -1.52 -13.88 -8.05
CA ASP A 45 -0.35 -13.09 -8.42
C ASP A 45 0.70 -13.16 -7.31
N TYR A 46 1.33 -14.31 -7.20
CA TYR A 46 2.37 -14.58 -6.21
C TYR A 46 3.75 -14.14 -6.68
N PHE A 47 4.69 -14.11 -5.74
CA PHE A 47 6.09 -13.89 -6.05
C PHE A 47 6.59 -14.89 -7.08
N PRO A 48 7.31 -14.45 -8.12
CA PRO A 48 7.78 -15.30 -9.20
C PRO A 48 9.02 -16.10 -8.77
N LEU A 49 8.90 -17.01 -7.81
CA LEU A 49 10.02 -17.78 -7.24
C LEU A 49 10.86 -18.50 -8.30
N ALA A 50 10.20 -19.07 -9.33
CA ALA A 50 10.89 -19.76 -10.41
C ALA A 50 11.74 -18.83 -11.30
N ALA A 51 11.63 -17.53 -11.15
CA ALA A 51 12.40 -16.53 -11.87
C ALA A 51 13.58 -15.96 -11.06
N ALA A 52 13.73 -16.39 -9.80
CA ALA A 52 14.87 -15.97 -9.01
C ALA A 52 16.18 -16.28 -9.72
N THR A 53 17.09 -15.31 -9.74
CA THR A 53 18.40 -15.46 -10.40
C THR A 53 19.41 -16.20 -9.53
N ASP A 54 19.16 -16.24 -8.23
CA ASP A 54 19.98 -16.91 -7.23
C ASP A 54 19.14 -17.29 -5.98
N ALA A 55 19.73 -18.12 -5.12
CA ALA A 55 19.07 -18.63 -3.93
C ALA A 55 18.79 -17.57 -2.87
N GLU A 56 19.55 -16.48 -2.83
CA GLU A 56 19.33 -15.38 -1.88
C GLU A 56 18.04 -14.62 -2.22
N ILE A 57 17.83 -14.29 -3.48
CA ILE A 57 16.61 -13.64 -3.95
C ILE A 57 15.41 -14.55 -3.74
N GLU A 58 15.52 -15.86 -4.01
CA GLU A 58 14.45 -16.82 -3.78
C GLU A 58 14.05 -16.86 -2.29
N GLU A 59 15.02 -16.91 -1.39
CA GLU A 59 14.76 -16.94 0.06
C GLU A 59 14.13 -15.62 0.55
N LEU A 60 14.57 -14.47 0.05
CA LEU A 60 13.96 -13.17 0.35
C LEU A 60 12.47 -13.14 -0.06
N MET A 61 12.13 -13.66 -1.24
CA MET A 61 10.75 -13.77 -1.70
C MET A 61 9.92 -14.72 -0.82
N ARG A 62 10.46 -15.92 -0.49
CA ARG A 62 9.76 -16.88 0.39
C ARG A 62 9.46 -16.30 1.76
N ARG A 63 10.44 -15.62 2.33
CA ARG A 63 10.30 -14.97 3.63
C ARG A 63 9.24 -13.87 3.57
N HIS A 64 9.26 -13.02 2.53
CA HIS A 64 8.27 -11.97 2.35
C HIS A 64 6.85 -12.56 2.30
N MET A 65 6.61 -13.57 1.46
CA MET A 65 5.31 -14.26 1.37
C MET A 65 4.81 -14.75 2.73
N ALA A 66 5.70 -15.37 3.53
CA ALA A 66 5.34 -15.87 4.85
C ALA A 66 5.03 -14.71 5.84
N GLU A 67 5.65 -13.56 5.68
CA GLU A 67 5.38 -12.36 6.47
C GLU A 67 4.02 -11.76 6.09
N GLU A 68 3.66 -11.70 4.80
CA GLU A 68 2.33 -11.27 4.31
C GLU A 68 1.20 -12.15 4.88
N ASP A 69 1.36 -13.48 4.87
CA ASP A 69 0.39 -14.39 5.48
C ASP A 69 0.20 -14.13 6.98
N ARG A 70 1.26 -13.78 7.68
CA ARG A 70 1.20 -13.39 9.09
C ARG A 70 0.47 -12.04 9.27
N HIS A 71 0.70 -11.07 8.37
CA HIS A 71 0.04 -9.76 8.40
C HIS A 71 -1.48 -9.91 8.27
N ILE A 72 -1.96 -10.79 7.38
CA ILE A 72 -3.38 -11.14 7.27
C ILE A 72 -3.98 -11.52 8.61
N ALA A 73 -3.30 -12.42 9.35
CA ALA A 73 -3.77 -12.88 10.65
C ALA A 73 -3.77 -11.75 11.71
N LEU A 74 -2.73 -10.91 11.71
CA LEU A 74 -2.62 -9.77 12.63
C LEU A 74 -3.73 -8.75 12.42
N TYR A 75 -4.02 -8.36 11.17
CA TYR A 75 -5.10 -7.43 10.86
C TYR A 75 -6.47 -8.00 11.16
N ALA A 76 -6.73 -9.26 10.81
CA ALA A 76 -8.00 -9.92 11.11
C ALA A 76 -8.27 -9.92 12.62
N LYS A 77 -7.28 -10.25 13.44
CA LYS A 77 -7.38 -10.21 14.89
C LYS A 77 -7.57 -8.79 15.44
N ALA A 78 -6.89 -7.79 14.85
CA ALA A 78 -7.06 -6.39 15.25
C ALA A 78 -8.48 -5.88 14.98
N ILE A 79 -9.06 -6.24 13.84
CA ILE A 79 -10.46 -5.92 13.48
C ILE A 79 -11.43 -6.55 14.48
N GLN A 80 -11.23 -7.83 14.83
CA GLN A 80 -12.05 -8.54 15.84
C GLN A 80 -11.96 -7.87 17.22
N LYS A 81 -10.79 -7.38 17.62
CA LYS A 81 -10.59 -6.67 18.90
C LYS A 81 -11.31 -5.31 18.96
N LEU A 82 -11.66 -4.74 17.83
CA LEU A 82 -12.53 -3.57 17.69
C LEU A 82 -14.02 -3.94 17.59
N GLU A 83 -14.36 -5.24 17.68
CA GLU A 83 -15.72 -5.76 17.49
C GLU A 83 -16.31 -5.39 16.12
N GLN A 84 -15.44 -5.30 15.10
CA GLN A 84 -15.83 -4.98 13.74
C GLN A 84 -15.77 -6.22 12.83
N PRO A 85 -16.57 -6.25 11.75
CA PRO A 85 -16.53 -7.34 10.80
C PRO A 85 -15.27 -7.30 9.93
N VAL A 86 -14.74 -8.47 9.61
CA VAL A 86 -13.77 -8.62 8.52
C VAL A 86 -14.53 -8.53 7.20
N LEU A 87 -14.15 -7.58 6.36
CA LEU A 87 -14.81 -7.28 5.09
C LEU A 87 -13.91 -7.70 3.92
N GLU A 88 -14.52 -8.21 2.88
CA GLU A 88 -13.87 -8.36 1.57
C GLU A 88 -14.21 -7.14 0.71
N LEU A 89 -13.17 -6.42 0.26
CA LEU A 89 -13.34 -5.24 -0.57
C LEU A 89 -13.31 -5.61 -2.05
N PRO A 90 -14.05 -4.90 -2.92
CA PRO A 90 -13.90 -5.04 -4.36
C PRO A 90 -12.45 -4.77 -4.79
N LEU A 91 -11.92 -5.54 -5.75
CA LEU A 91 -10.52 -5.36 -6.21
C LEU A 91 -10.18 -3.91 -6.60
N PRO A 92 -11.05 -3.15 -7.32
CA PRO A 92 -10.75 -1.75 -7.64
C PRO A 92 -10.58 -0.84 -6.43
N ASP A 93 -11.02 -1.27 -5.24
CA ASP A 93 -10.88 -0.53 -3.97
C ASP A 93 -9.62 -0.94 -3.18
N VAL A 94 -8.83 -1.89 -3.68
CA VAL A 94 -7.56 -2.35 -3.08
C VAL A 94 -6.39 -1.59 -3.70
N TYR A 95 -5.45 -1.11 -2.87
CA TYR A 95 -4.35 -0.28 -3.34
C TYR A 95 -3.43 -0.98 -4.34
N ASN A 96 -3.20 -2.28 -4.15
CA ASN A 96 -2.39 -3.13 -5.05
C ASN A 96 -2.95 -3.10 -6.49
N GLU A 97 -4.26 -3.21 -6.66
CA GLU A 97 -4.93 -3.10 -7.96
C GLU A 97 -4.78 -1.69 -8.54
N VAL A 98 -4.96 -0.67 -7.71
CA VAL A 98 -4.85 0.72 -8.16
C VAL A 98 -3.44 1.05 -8.62
N ILE A 99 -2.38 0.68 -7.88
CA ILE A 99 -1.00 0.94 -8.32
C ILE A 99 -0.66 0.16 -9.60
N ARG A 100 -1.17 -1.08 -9.72
CA ARG A 100 -0.99 -1.91 -10.92
C ARG A 100 -1.61 -1.26 -12.15
N SER A 101 -2.81 -0.68 -12.04
CA SER A 101 -3.50 0.01 -13.14
C SER A 101 -2.76 1.27 -13.63
N HIS A 102 -1.91 1.86 -12.81
CA HIS A 102 -1.06 3.00 -13.16
C HIS A 102 0.35 2.59 -13.64
N THR A 103 0.67 1.30 -13.61
CA THR A 103 1.98 0.77 -14.03
C THR A 103 1.94 0.39 -15.50
N THR A 104 2.82 0.97 -16.32
CA THR A 104 2.89 0.72 -17.77
C THR A 104 3.83 -0.44 -18.14
N ALA A 105 4.78 -0.78 -17.25
CA ALA A 105 5.70 -1.89 -17.49
C ALA A 105 5.00 -3.22 -17.22
N SER A 106 5.20 -4.18 -18.12
CA SER A 106 4.85 -5.58 -17.88
C SER A 106 5.98 -6.25 -17.10
N PHE A 107 5.62 -6.92 -16.01
CA PHE A 107 6.51 -7.78 -15.24
C PHE A 107 5.99 -9.22 -15.13
N ALA A 108 5.01 -9.58 -15.96
CA ALA A 108 4.58 -10.97 -16.11
C ALA A 108 5.70 -11.80 -16.78
N ILE A 109 6.24 -12.75 -16.03
CA ILE A 109 7.31 -13.65 -16.49
C ILE A 109 6.67 -14.86 -17.16
N VAL A 110 7.10 -15.18 -18.38
CA VAL A 110 6.58 -16.30 -19.15
C VAL A 110 7.68 -17.30 -19.49
N ALA A 111 7.30 -18.55 -19.79
CA ALA A 111 8.26 -19.63 -20.04
C ALA A 111 9.20 -19.36 -21.24
N SER A 112 8.76 -18.53 -22.20
CA SER A 112 9.54 -18.17 -23.38
C SER A 112 10.55 -17.03 -23.15
N ASP A 113 10.58 -16.42 -21.97
CA ASP A 113 11.55 -15.38 -21.65
C ASP A 113 12.97 -15.98 -21.58
N ASP A 114 13.91 -15.35 -22.27
CA ASP A 114 15.34 -15.62 -22.07
C ASP A 114 15.84 -15.08 -20.73
N ALA A 115 17.10 -15.28 -20.40
CA ALA A 115 17.67 -14.89 -19.12
C ALA A 115 17.62 -13.36 -18.91
N ASP A 116 17.92 -12.58 -19.95
CA ASP A 116 17.96 -11.11 -19.88
C ASP A 116 16.54 -10.54 -19.71
N ALA A 117 15.58 -11.00 -20.52
CA ALA A 117 14.18 -10.61 -20.40
C ALA A 117 13.59 -10.98 -19.03
N ARG A 118 13.93 -12.16 -18.52
CA ARG A 118 13.51 -12.62 -17.18
C ARG A 118 14.10 -11.74 -16.08
N GLY A 119 15.40 -11.43 -16.15
CA GLY A 119 16.08 -10.54 -15.20
C GLY A 119 15.45 -9.13 -15.18
N LEU A 120 15.19 -8.55 -16.36
CA LEU A 120 14.55 -7.25 -16.49
C LEU A 120 13.11 -7.25 -15.93
N LYS A 121 12.30 -8.27 -16.24
CA LYS A 121 10.93 -8.41 -15.70
C LYS A 121 10.93 -8.58 -14.18
N LEU A 122 11.88 -9.36 -13.66
CA LEU A 122 12.07 -9.51 -12.21
C LEU A 122 12.45 -8.18 -11.56
N ALA A 123 13.33 -7.39 -12.16
CA ALA A 123 13.66 -6.05 -11.70
C ALA A 123 12.44 -5.10 -11.71
N HIS A 124 11.59 -5.17 -12.74
CA HIS A 124 10.33 -4.43 -12.77
C HIS A 124 9.36 -4.89 -11.68
N PHE A 125 9.26 -6.20 -11.41
CA PHE A 125 8.46 -6.73 -10.30
C PHE A 125 8.93 -6.14 -8.97
N PHE A 126 10.22 -6.21 -8.66
CA PHE A 126 10.77 -5.64 -7.43
C PHE A 126 10.69 -4.12 -7.38
N GLY A 127 10.81 -3.43 -8.51
CA GLY A 127 10.61 -1.98 -8.61
C GLY A 127 9.17 -1.58 -8.28
N HIS A 128 8.18 -2.32 -8.77
CA HIS A 128 6.77 -2.16 -8.44
C HIS A 128 6.54 -2.40 -6.95
N LEU A 129 6.99 -3.54 -6.45
CA LEU A 129 6.86 -3.95 -5.04
C LEU A 129 7.51 -2.92 -4.11
N HIS A 130 8.72 -2.43 -4.42
CA HIS A 130 9.39 -1.40 -3.62
C HIS A 130 8.51 -0.16 -3.36
N PHE A 131 7.83 0.35 -4.38
CA PHE A 131 6.99 1.54 -4.21
C PHE A 131 5.63 1.24 -3.60
N LEU A 132 5.11 0.03 -3.78
CA LEU A 132 3.94 -0.48 -3.05
C LEU A 132 4.24 -0.49 -1.55
N GLU A 133 5.28 -1.22 -1.12
CA GLU A 133 5.70 -1.35 0.29
C GLU A 133 6.03 -0.01 0.93
N LYS A 134 6.76 0.84 0.21
CA LYS A 134 7.08 2.18 0.68
C LYS A 134 5.83 3.03 0.96
N ARG A 135 4.76 2.85 0.18
CA ARG A 135 3.49 3.54 0.40
C ARG A 135 2.73 2.93 1.58
N ILE A 136 2.72 1.60 1.69
CA ILE A 136 2.13 0.88 2.82
C ILE A 136 2.83 1.32 4.12
N ALA A 137 4.15 1.16 4.21
CA ALA A 137 4.95 1.57 5.38
C ALA A 137 4.64 3.01 5.80
N ARG A 138 4.56 3.95 4.82
CA ARG A 138 4.23 5.35 5.12
C ARG A 138 2.83 5.54 5.69
N SER A 139 1.87 4.75 5.26
CA SER A 139 0.50 4.79 5.80
C SER A 139 0.44 4.20 7.20
N LEU A 140 1.19 3.12 7.45
CA LEU A 140 1.31 2.49 8.77
C LEU A 140 2.03 3.40 9.78
N GLU A 141 3.04 4.17 9.37
CA GLU A 141 3.66 5.21 10.21
C GLU A 141 2.63 6.21 10.73
N TYR A 142 1.76 6.73 9.84
CA TYR A 142 0.69 7.66 10.25
C TYR A 142 -0.33 6.99 11.17
N HIS A 143 -0.61 5.71 10.95
CA HIS A 143 -1.53 4.95 11.77
C HIS A 143 -0.95 4.74 13.19
N VAL A 144 0.28 4.28 13.31
CA VAL A 144 0.96 4.11 14.61
C VAL A 144 1.05 5.44 15.35
N GLU A 145 1.45 6.53 14.67
CA GLU A 145 1.47 7.90 15.26
C GLU A 145 0.10 8.30 15.80
N ALA A 146 -0.98 7.95 15.09
CA ALA A 146 -2.34 8.30 15.50
C ALA A 146 -2.84 7.45 16.67
N CYS A 147 -2.39 6.20 16.80
CA CYS A 147 -2.86 5.26 17.82
C CYS A 147 -2.58 5.68 19.27
N ALA A 148 -1.69 6.66 19.50
CA ALA A 148 -1.55 7.31 20.82
C ALA A 148 -2.89 7.87 21.37
N HIS A 149 -3.90 8.05 20.51
CA HIS A 149 -5.24 8.53 20.84
C HIS A 149 -6.33 7.45 20.66
N ALA A 150 -5.94 6.21 20.34
CA ALA A 150 -6.88 5.13 20.04
C ALA A 150 -7.60 4.62 21.30
N VAL A 151 -8.84 4.16 21.09
CA VAL A 151 -9.65 3.54 22.15
C VAL A 151 -9.13 2.15 22.54
N CYS A 152 -8.54 1.42 21.59
CA CYS A 152 -8.02 0.09 21.79
C CYS A 152 -6.52 0.03 21.41
N SER A 153 -5.68 -0.48 22.30
CA SER A 153 -4.23 -0.57 22.09
C SER A 153 -3.78 -1.77 21.23
N TYR A 154 -4.65 -2.75 21.00
CA TYR A 154 -4.26 -3.94 20.26
C TYR A 154 -3.98 -3.65 18.77
N PRO A 155 -4.80 -2.86 18.04
CA PRO A 155 -4.50 -2.46 16.67
C PRO A 155 -3.14 -1.78 16.52
N GLU A 156 -2.74 -0.92 17.45
CA GLU A 156 -1.41 -0.29 17.45
C GLU A 156 -0.30 -1.33 17.41
N LYS A 157 -0.37 -2.34 18.30
CA LYS A 157 0.65 -3.41 18.37
C LYS A 157 0.71 -4.22 17.08
N ALA A 158 -0.44 -4.54 16.49
CA ALA A 158 -0.53 -5.25 15.23
C ALA A 158 0.09 -4.44 14.08
N VAL A 159 -0.34 -3.18 13.91
CA VAL A 159 0.16 -2.28 12.86
C VAL A 159 1.65 -1.99 13.03
N ALA A 160 2.14 -1.79 14.27
CA ALA A 160 3.56 -1.58 14.53
C ALA A 160 4.41 -2.84 14.25
N ALA A 161 3.84 -4.04 14.42
CA ALA A 161 4.52 -5.28 14.05
C ALA A 161 4.67 -5.39 12.52
N VAL A 162 3.59 -5.14 11.77
CA VAL A 162 3.62 -5.11 10.31
C VAL A 162 4.58 -4.02 9.81
N LEU A 163 4.52 -2.81 10.33
CA LEU A 163 5.42 -1.71 9.92
C LEU A 163 6.90 -2.08 10.00
N ARG A 164 7.32 -2.85 11.01
CA ARG A 164 8.72 -3.29 11.12
C ARG A 164 9.14 -4.20 9.96
N ASP A 165 8.22 -5.05 9.50
CA ASP A 165 8.47 -5.95 8.38
C ASP A 165 8.48 -5.15 7.07
N GLU A 166 7.51 -4.24 6.87
CA GLU A 166 7.44 -3.37 5.69
C GLU A 166 8.70 -2.52 5.49
N LEU A 167 9.30 -2.02 6.55
CA LEU A 167 10.55 -1.28 6.45
C LEU A 167 11.70 -2.15 5.93
N ARG A 168 11.71 -3.45 6.23
CA ARG A 168 12.67 -4.41 5.65
C ARG A 168 12.32 -4.70 4.18
N HIS A 169 11.02 -4.89 3.86
CA HIS A 169 10.54 -5.07 2.50
C HIS A 169 10.96 -3.91 1.59
N VAL A 170 10.79 -2.67 2.05
CA VAL A 170 11.24 -1.47 1.33
C VAL A 170 12.74 -1.48 1.06
N SER A 171 13.55 -1.93 2.02
CA SER A 171 15.01 -1.95 1.84
C SER A 171 15.44 -3.00 0.82
N TYR A 172 15.08 -4.27 1.05
CA TYR A 172 15.58 -5.35 0.22
C TYR A 172 15.05 -5.28 -1.23
N THR A 173 13.80 -4.90 -1.43
CA THR A 173 13.22 -4.79 -2.78
C THR A 173 13.96 -3.81 -3.67
N ARG A 174 14.38 -2.67 -3.11
CA ARG A 174 15.24 -1.71 -3.82
C ARG A 174 16.62 -2.28 -4.12
N ASP A 175 17.20 -2.99 -3.15
CA ASP A 175 18.56 -3.50 -3.28
C ASP A 175 18.61 -4.65 -4.29
N VAL A 176 17.56 -5.47 -4.40
CA VAL A 176 17.42 -6.48 -5.47
C VAL A 176 17.36 -5.82 -6.87
N VAL A 177 16.61 -4.72 -7.07
CA VAL A 177 16.62 -4.01 -8.37
C VAL A 177 18.04 -3.56 -8.76
N ARG A 178 18.81 -3.08 -7.79
CA ARG A 178 20.19 -2.64 -8.00
C ARG A 178 21.18 -3.78 -8.21
N HIS A 179 20.86 -4.94 -7.68
CA HIS A 179 21.65 -6.16 -7.89
C HIS A 179 21.42 -6.73 -9.31
N LEU A 180 20.18 -6.72 -9.76
CA LEU A 180 19.77 -7.31 -11.04
C LEU A 180 20.20 -6.45 -12.26
N LEU A 181 20.35 -5.15 -12.12
CA LEU A 181 20.54 -4.23 -13.24
C LEU A 181 21.73 -3.29 -13.06
N PRO A 182 22.40 -2.86 -14.15
CA PRO A 182 23.35 -1.76 -14.14
C PRO A 182 22.72 -0.48 -13.55
N ALA A 183 23.52 0.36 -12.90
CA ALA A 183 23.05 1.50 -12.12
C ALA A 183 22.10 2.44 -12.89
N GLY A 184 22.35 2.73 -14.16
CA GLY A 184 21.50 3.57 -15.01
C GLY A 184 20.12 2.94 -15.28
N GLU A 185 20.09 1.64 -15.57
CA GLU A 185 18.86 0.89 -15.82
C GLU A 185 18.05 0.73 -14.53
N ALA A 186 18.70 0.39 -13.43
CA ALA A 186 18.07 0.31 -12.11
C ALA A 186 17.40 1.64 -11.72
N ALA A 187 18.08 2.78 -11.97
CA ALA A 187 17.51 4.10 -11.72
C ALA A 187 16.29 4.38 -12.61
N SER A 188 16.31 3.95 -13.87
CA SER A 188 15.19 4.10 -14.81
C SER A 188 13.99 3.28 -14.38
N VAL A 189 14.18 2.01 -14.00
CA VAL A 189 13.12 1.12 -13.48
C VAL A 189 12.49 1.74 -12.23
N LEU A 190 13.30 2.14 -11.25
CA LEU A 190 12.80 2.76 -10.02
C LEU A 190 12.05 4.07 -10.31
N SER A 191 12.53 4.91 -11.22
CA SER A 191 11.86 6.16 -11.59
C SER A 191 10.49 5.94 -12.22
N LEU A 192 10.36 4.92 -13.09
CA LEU A 192 9.09 4.54 -13.71
C LEU A 192 8.05 4.15 -12.65
N HIS A 193 8.40 3.24 -11.74
CA HIS A 193 7.49 2.78 -10.69
C HIS A 193 7.20 3.88 -9.65
N ALA A 194 8.15 4.77 -9.36
CA ALA A 194 7.89 5.97 -8.56
C ALA A 194 6.83 6.87 -9.20
N GLY A 195 6.82 7.00 -10.52
CA GLY A 195 5.79 7.73 -11.27
C GLY A 195 4.42 7.08 -11.14
N ALA A 196 4.35 5.76 -11.31
CA ALA A 196 3.11 4.99 -11.15
C ALA A 196 2.54 5.13 -9.73
N GLU A 197 3.39 4.97 -8.71
CA GLU A 197 2.98 5.12 -7.30
C GLU A 197 2.42 6.51 -7.00
N ARG A 198 3.05 7.57 -7.49
CA ARG A 198 2.55 8.93 -7.26
C ARG A 198 1.13 9.11 -7.80
N ARG A 199 0.85 8.68 -9.03
CA ARG A 199 -0.50 8.74 -9.63
C ARG A 199 -1.49 7.87 -8.86
N ALA A 200 -1.12 6.61 -8.57
CA ALA A 200 -1.94 5.67 -7.82
C ALA A 200 -2.31 6.19 -6.42
N ASN A 201 -1.38 6.80 -5.71
CA ASN A 201 -1.62 7.35 -4.38
C ASN A 201 -2.61 8.52 -4.40
N LEU A 202 -2.58 9.38 -5.42
CA LEU A 202 -3.57 10.44 -5.60
C LEU A 202 -4.95 9.86 -5.89
N ASP A 203 -5.04 8.93 -6.84
CA ASP A 203 -6.27 8.27 -7.26
C ASP A 203 -6.92 7.50 -6.09
N PHE A 204 -6.17 6.60 -5.46
CA PHE A 204 -6.64 5.83 -4.32
C PHE A 204 -7.11 6.74 -3.17
N SER A 205 -6.32 7.76 -2.83
CA SER A 205 -6.67 8.69 -1.75
C SER A 205 -7.96 9.47 -2.04
N ALA A 206 -8.16 9.90 -3.29
CA ALA A 206 -9.38 10.59 -3.70
C ALA A 206 -10.62 9.67 -3.65
N ARG A 207 -10.48 8.41 -4.10
CA ARG A 207 -11.56 7.41 -4.08
C ARG A 207 -11.93 7.04 -2.65
N GLN A 208 -10.95 6.65 -1.83
CA GLN A 208 -11.19 6.18 -0.47
C GLN A 208 -11.74 7.29 0.43
N LEU A 209 -11.19 8.50 0.35
CA LEU A 209 -11.72 9.63 1.10
C LEU A 209 -13.16 9.97 0.66
N GLY A 210 -13.43 9.96 -0.65
CA GLY A 210 -14.75 10.18 -1.19
C GLY A 210 -15.76 9.10 -0.75
N ARG A 211 -15.36 7.83 -0.74
CA ARG A 211 -16.17 6.72 -0.24
C ARG A 211 -16.48 6.86 1.24
N LEU A 212 -15.45 7.07 2.06
CA LEU A 212 -15.58 7.24 3.50
C LEU A 212 -16.56 8.36 3.85
N LEU A 213 -16.49 9.49 3.14
CA LEU A 213 -17.39 10.63 3.36
C LEU A 213 -18.83 10.38 2.89
N ARG A 214 -19.05 9.50 1.93
CA ARG A 214 -20.41 9.12 1.52
C ARG A 214 -21.04 8.12 2.49
N GLU A 215 -20.26 7.12 2.91
CA GLU A 215 -20.76 5.99 3.70
C GLU A 215 -20.79 6.29 5.20
N GLN A 216 -19.88 7.15 5.68
CA GLN A 216 -19.64 7.41 7.10
C GLN A 216 -19.72 8.90 7.46
N ALA A 217 -20.45 9.71 6.70
CA ALA A 217 -20.53 11.17 6.89
C ALA A 217 -20.93 11.58 8.32
N SER A 218 -21.84 10.84 8.95
CA SER A 218 -22.35 11.13 10.30
C SER A 218 -21.32 10.95 11.42
N ARG A 219 -20.22 10.20 11.14
CA ARG A 219 -19.14 9.96 12.12
C ARG A 219 -18.13 11.10 12.17
N PHE A 220 -18.19 12.04 11.24
CA PHE A 220 -17.31 13.20 11.23
C PHE A 220 -18.05 14.45 11.70
N PRO A 221 -17.44 15.27 12.58
CA PRO A 221 -17.95 16.61 12.85
C PRO A 221 -18.13 17.40 11.54
N ARG A 222 -19.21 18.21 11.44
CA ARG A 222 -19.58 18.91 10.20
C ARG A 222 -18.42 19.65 9.54
N MET A 223 -17.62 20.38 10.33
CA MET A 223 -16.45 21.13 9.81
C MET A 223 -15.36 20.20 9.28
N ARG A 224 -15.12 19.05 9.93
CA ARG A 224 -14.18 18.04 9.47
C ARG A 224 -14.62 17.39 8.16
N GLY A 225 -15.90 17.04 8.07
CA GLY A 225 -16.49 16.52 6.84
C GLY A 225 -16.39 17.51 5.67
N ALA A 226 -16.62 18.80 5.92
CA ALA A 226 -16.46 19.86 4.92
C ALA A 226 -14.99 20.01 4.46
N PHE A 227 -14.05 20.00 5.41
CA PHE A 227 -12.61 20.00 5.11
C PHE A 227 -12.20 18.82 4.22
N TYR A 228 -12.60 17.60 4.57
CA TYR A 228 -12.26 16.41 3.78
C TYR A 228 -12.91 16.39 2.39
N ARG A 229 -14.14 16.93 2.24
CA ARG A 229 -14.76 17.13 0.91
C ARG A 229 -13.93 18.08 0.04
N GLY A 230 -13.47 19.20 0.60
CA GLY A 230 -12.56 20.12 -0.11
C GLY A 230 -11.26 19.44 -0.54
N CYS A 231 -10.65 18.63 0.36
CA CYS A 231 -9.45 17.85 0.03
C CYS A 231 -9.71 16.85 -1.10
N THR A 232 -10.86 16.15 -1.10
CA THR A 232 -11.22 15.21 -2.18
C THR A 232 -11.31 15.91 -3.54
N SER A 233 -11.88 17.11 -3.59
CA SER A 233 -11.97 17.91 -4.82
C SER A 233 -10.59 18.33 -5.33
N ILE A 234 -9.68 18.75 -4.44
CA ILE A 234 -8.30 19.10 -4.80
C ILE A 234 -7.55 17.87 -5.35
N LEU A 235 -7.70 16.70 -4.70
CA LEU A 235 -7.03 15.47 -5.15
C LEU A 235 -7.51 15.03 -6.53
N ARG A 236 -8.82 15.13 -6.81
CA ARG A 236 -9.39 14.83 -8.13
C ARG A 236 -8.89 15.80 -9.19
N GLY A 237 -8.84 17.10 -8.89
CA GLY A 237 -8.29 18.09 -9.81
C GLY A 237 -6.80 17.86 -10.10
N ALA A 238 -6.01 17.43 -9.12
CA ALA A 238 -4.60 17.08 -9.32
C ALA A 238 -4.39 15.86 -10.23
N LEU A 239 -5.32 14.89 -10.24
CA LEU A 239 -5.28 13.72 -11.12
C LEU A 239 -5.51 14.07 -12.60
N THR A 240 -6.32 15.08 -12.89
CA THR A 240 -6.56 15.50 -14.27
C THR A 240 -5.41 16.28 -14.87
N CYS A 241 -4.45 16.73 -14.04
CA CYS A 241 -3.27 17.49 -14.46
C CYS A 241 -1.96 16.66 -14.41
N ALA A 242 -2.00 15.39 -13.96
CA ALA A 242 -0.85 14.49 -13.79
C ALA A 242 -0.78 13.43 -14.89
#